data_6301f69f768ca3a1acb949af13f6afdc
#
_entry.id   6301f69f768ca3a1acb949af13f6afdc
#
_cell.length_a   1.000
_cell.length_b   1.000
_cell.length_c   1.000
_cell.angle_alpha   90.00
_cell.angle_beta   90.00
_cell.angle_gamma   90.00
#
_symmetry.space_group_name_H-M   'P 1'
#
loop_
_entity.id
_entity.type
_entity.pdbx_description
1 polymer ?
#
loop_
_entity_poly.entity_id
_entity_poly.type
_entity_poly.pdbx_seq_one_letter_code
_entity_poly.pdbx_strand_id
1 'polypeptide(L)'
;MKPGKITKQSDSYMVEFERKLNHPIERVWDAITNAEILKIWFTEIEMDFRPGGQLKFYFADSSRSVSYGEIITIEPPHLFEFLWEGELARWELKALTITSTMLKLTYSRFTKEYAAKAPAGFHIILDQLETVLDGRTEPYLLGATTDDPLQKEMEQLYLGILKNN
;
A
#
# COMPACT_ATOMS: atom_id res chain seq x y z
N MET A 1 -5.54 15.31 -2.39
CA MET A 1 -4.82 14.36 -1.54
C MET A 1 -3.33 14.55 -1.62
N LYS A 2 -2.66 14.48 -0.49
CA LYS A 2 -1.22 14.73 -0.42
C LYS A 2 -0.43 13.58 -1.06
N PRO A 3 0.40 13.85 -2.08
CA PRO A 3 1.19 12.81 -2.71
C PRO A 3 2.29 12.28 -1.78
N GLY A 4 2.78 11.08 -2.08
CA GLY A 4 3.91 10.50 -1.39
C GLY A 4 5.20 11.24 -1.71
N LYS A 5 6.11 11.24 -0.75
CA LYS A 5 7.44 11.83 -0.90
C LYS A 5 8.42 10.77 -1.40
N ILE A 6 8.98 10.99 -2.59
CA ILE A 6 9.95 10.07 -3.18
C ILE A 6 11.36 10.50 -2.79
N THR A 7 12.18 9.53 -2.37
CA THR A 7 13.59 9.73 -2.07
C THR A 7 14.42 8.69 -2.82
N LYS A 8 15.48 9.16 -3.48
CA LYS A 8 16.45 8.28 -4.11
C LYS A 8 17.49 7.84 -3.08
N GLN A 9 17.72 6.54 -2.98
CA GLN A 9 18.75 5.93 -2.15
C GLN A 9 19.71 5.16 -3.07
N SER A 10 21.03 5.39 -3.00
CA SER A 10 22.02 4.68 -3.85
C SER A 10 21.48 4.13 -5.17
N ASP A 11 21.07 2.85 -5.20
CA ASP A 11 20.59 2.12 -6.38
C ASP A 11 19.07 1.91 -6.40
N SER A 12 18.34 2.44 -5.41
CA SER A 12 16.91 2.21 -5.28
C SER A 12 16.16 3.48 -4.89
N TYR A 13 14.85 3.38 -4.84
CA TYR A 13 13.94 4.47 -4.48
C TYR A 13 13.07 4.08 -3.31
N MET A 14 12.60 5.08 -2.60
CA MET A 14 11.67 4.96 -1.49
C MET A 14 10.57 6.00 -1.64
N VAL A 15 9.35 5.64 -1.26
CA VAL A 15 8.24 6.59 -1.15
C VAL A 15 7.64 6.50 0.25
N GLU A 16 7.32 7.66 0.83
CA GLU A 16 6.66 7.77 2.12
C GLU A 16 5.32 8.48 1.95
N PHE A 17 4.27 7.89 2.51
CA PHE A 17 2.94 8.47 2.59
C PHE A 17 2.56 8.67 4.05
N GLU A 18 1.89 9.77 4.34
CA GLU A 18 1.25 10.00 5.63
C GLU A 18 -0.24 10.31 5.40
N ARG A 19 -1.09 9.63 6.15
CA ARG A 19 -2.54 9.81 6.09
C ARG A 19 -3.11 9.92 7.49
N LYS A 20 -3.85 10.98 7.76
CA LYS A 20 -4.67 11.06 8.96
C LYS A 20 -6.02 10.42 8.67
N LEU A 21 -6.34 9.34 9.36
CA LEU A 21 -7.56 8.58 9.20
C LEU A 21 -8.47 8.83 10.41
N ASN A 22 -9.74 9.19 10.17
CA ASN A 22 -10.70 9.46 11.24
C ASN A 22 -11.39 8.17 11.69
N HIS A 23 -10.54 7.20 12.08
CA HIS A 23 -10.95 5.86 12.54
C HIS A 23 -10.03 5.39 13.67
N PRO A 24 -10.55 4.59 14.63
CA PRO A 24 -9.72 4.02 15.69
C PRO A 24 -8.58 3.16 15.16
N ILE A 25 -7.48 3.13 15.88
CA ILE A 25 -6.28 2.39 15.45
C ILE A 25 -6.56 0.89 15.25
N GLU A 26 -7.42 0.30 16.08
CA GLU A 26 -7.78 -1.12 15.94
C GLU A 26 -8.51 -1.40 14.64
N ARG A 27 -9.35 -0.48 14.19
CA ARG A 27 -10.06 -0.62 12.91
C ARG A 27 -9.11 -0.49 11.72
N VAL A 28 -8.16 0.46 11.80
CA VAL A 28 -7.15 0.62 10.75
C VAL A 28 -6.22 -0.60 10.70
N TRP A 29 -5.81 -1.08 11.86
CA TRP A 29 -4.99 -2.29 11.96
C TRP A 29 -5.68 -3.50 11.33
N ASP A 30 -6.95 -3.72 11.65
CA ASP A 30 -7.74 -4.79 11.06
C ASP A 30 -7.81 -4.66 9.53
N ALA A 31 -8.02 -3.45 9.03
CA ALA A 31 -8.10 -3.19 7.59
C ALA A 31 -6.81 -3.51 6.83
N ILE A 32 -5.64 -3.32 7.45
CA ILE A 32 -4.35 -3.57 6.78
C ILE A 32 -3.78 -4.98 7.04
N THR A 33 -4.37 -5.75 7.94
CA THR A 33 -3.85 -7.08 8.30
C THR A 33 -4.84 -8.22 8.09
N ASN A 34 -6.13 -7.94 7.94
CA ASN A 34 -7.16 -8.94 7.75
C ASN A 34 -7.35 -9.23 6.26
N ALA A 35 -7.08 -10.47 5.83
CA ALA A 35 -7.17 -10.88 4.44
C ALA A 35 -8.57 -10.65 3.83
N GLU A 36 -9.65 -10.85 4.61
CA GLU A 36 -11.02 -10.63 4.14
C GLU A 36 -11.30 -9.15 3.85
N ILE A 37 -10.66 -8.25 4.57
CA ILE A 37 -10.78 -6.80 4.33
C ILE A 37 -9.83 -6.35 3.21
N LEU A 38 -8.60 -6.85 3.21
CA LEU A 38 -7.60 -6.53 2.18
C LEU A 38 -8.09 -6.83 0.76
N LYS A 39 -8.86 -7.91 0.57
CA LYS A 39 -9.40 -8.22 -0.76
C LYS A 39 -10.46 -7.24 -1.25
N ILE A 40 -10.99 -6.39 -0.36
CA ILE A 40 -11.99 -5.38 -0.73
C ILE A 40 -11.31 -4.13 -1.30
N TRP A 41 -10.19 -3.70 -0.72
CA TRP A 41 -9.55 -2.43 -1.11
C TRP A 41 -8.15 -2.58 -1.71
N PHE A 42 -7.52 -3.72 -1.57
CA PHE A 42 -6.16 -3.96 -2.06
C PHE A 42 -6.16 -5.07 -3.12
N THR A 43 -6.04 -6.30 -2.67
CA THR A 43 -6.08 -7.50 -3.51
C THR A 43 -6.34 -8.73 -2.65
N GLU A 44 -6.66 -9.85 -3.29
CA GLU A 44 -6.76 -11.13 -2.60
C GLU A 44 -5.38 -11.58 -2.14
N ILE A 45 -5.25 -11.90 -0.85
CA ILE A 45 -3.98 -12.32 -0.24
C ILE A 45 -4.20 -13.59 0.57
N GLU A 46 -3.34 -14.58 0.38
CA GLU A 46 -3.15 -15.67 1.33
C GLU A 46 -2.00 -15.32 2.25
N MET A 47 -2.22 -15.40 3.55
CA MET A 47 -1.25 -15.01 4.57
C MET A 47 -1.07 -16.09 5.63
N ASP A 48 0.19 -16.48 5.87
CA ASP A 48 0.58 -17.14 7.11
C ASP A 48 0.98 -16.02 8.09
N PHE A 49 0.02 -15.57 8.91
CA PHE A 49 0.14 -14.35 9.70
C PHE A 49 1.03 -14.54 10.93
N ARG A 50 2.34 -14.56 10.68
CA ARG A 50 3.40 -14.64 11.68
C ARG A 50 4.70 -14.09 11.08
N PRO A 51 5.66 -13.64 11.89
CA PRO A 51 7.00 -13.30 11.37
C PRO A 51 7.61 -14.51 10.65
N GLY A 52 8.15 -14.27 9.44
CA GLY A 52 8.64 -15.32 8.56
C GLY A 52 7.56 -16.03 7.75
N GLY A 53 6.28 -15.73 7.96
CA GLY A 53 5.18 -16.34 7.22
C GLY A 53 5.14 -15.89 5.77
N GLN A 54 4.69 -16.79 4.88
CA GLN A 54 4.58 -16.48 3.46
C GLN A 54 3.33 -15.67 3.13
N LEU A 55 3.47 -14.80 2.13
CA LEU A 55 2.38 -14.06 1.51
C LEU A 55 2.25 -14.47 0.05
N LYS A 56 1.00 -14.61 -0.41
CA LYS A 56 0.68 -14.74 -1.83
C LYS A 56 -0.34 -13.68 -2.19
N PHE A 57 0.02 -12.86 -3.17
CA PHE A 57 -0.84 -11.80 -3.68
C PHE A 57 -1.40 -12.23 -5.03
N TYR A 58 -2.73 -12.26 -5.14
CA TYR A 58 -3.43 -12.62 -6.37
C TYR A 58 -3.96 -11.36 -7.04
N PHE A 59 -3.49 -11.09 -8.26
CA PHE A 59 -3.96 -9.93 -9.01
C PHE A 59 -5.27 -10.25 -9.73
N ALA A 60 -6.16 -9.25 -9.79
CA ALA A 60 -7.47 -9.38 -10.41
C ALA A 60 -7.44 -9.19 -11.93
N ASP A 61 -6.29 -9.44 -12.57
CA ASP A 61 -6.17 -9.40 -14.02
C ASP A 61 -6.60 -10.73 -14.65
N SER A 62 -6.72 -10.76 -15.98
CA SER A 62 -7.13 -11.94 -16.74
C SER A 62 -6.11 -13.07 -16.66
N SER A 63 -4.86 -12.79 -16.36
CA SER A 63 -3.78 -13.79 -16.23
C SER A 63 -3.78 -14.48 -14.88
N ARG A 64 -4.48 -13.95 -13.87
CA ARG A 64 -4.44 -14.38 -12.46
C ARG A 64 -3.01 -14.53 -11.95
N SER A 65 -2.16 -13.57 -12.29
CA SER A 65 -0.78 -13.58 -11.84
C SER A 65 -0.69 -13.55 -10.32
N VAL A 66 0.31 -14.26 -9.81
CA VAL A 66 0.58 -14.40 -8.37
C VAL A 66 1.95 -13.81 -8.09
N SER A 67 2.05 -12.98 -7.06
CA SER A 67 3.33 -12.54 -6.52
C SER A 67 3.50 -13.00 -5.07
N TYR A 68 4.72 -13.04 -4.61
CA TYR A 68 5.07 -13.65 -3.33
C TYR A 68 5.73 -12.64 -2.41
N GLY A 69 5.52 -12.84 -1.12
CA GLY A 69 6.15 -12.03 -0.09
C GLY A 69 6.40 -12.82 1.19
N GLU A 70 6.97 -12.12 2.16
CA GLU A 70 7.30 -12.66 3.47
C GLU A 70 7.04 -11.61 4.54
N ILE A 71 6.35 -12.00 5.60
CA ILE A 71 6.13 -11.12 6.75
C ILE A 71 7.42 -11.02 7.56
N ILE A 72 7.84 -9.79 7.85
CA ILE A 72 9.04 -9.50 8.63
C ILE A 72 8.68 -9.20 10.08
N THR A 73 7.78 -8.25 10.30
CA THR A 73 7.44 -7.75 11.64
C THR A 73 5.94 -7.59 11.80
N ILE A 74 5.42 -8.04 12.94
CA ILE A 74 4.04 -7.81 13.38
C ILE A 74 4.06 -7.33 14.82
N GLU A 75 3.71 -6.06 15.03
CA GLU A 75 3.58 -5.46 16.36
C GLU A 75 2.22 -4.77 16.47
N PRO A 76 1.16 -5.53 16.83
CA PRO A 76 -0.18 -4.96 16.88
C PRO A 76 -0.32 -3.88 17.95
N PRO A 77 -1.05 -2.83 17.70
CA PRO A 77 -1.64 -2.38 16.43
C PRO A 77 -0.77 -1.34 15.71
N HIS A 78 0.55 -1.36 15.88
CA HIS A 78 1.45 -0.25 15.50
C HIS A 78 2.30 -0.50 14.27
N LEU A 79 2.71 -1.75 14.00
CA LEU A 79 3.67 -2.02 12.94
C LEU A 79 3.37 -3.33 12.23
N PHE A 80 3.25 -3.25 10.92
CA PHE A 80 3.17 -4.39 10.02
C PHE A 80 4.15 -4.17 8.87
N GLU A 81 5.11 -5.09 8.73
CA GLU A 81 6.20 -4.96 7.79
C GLU A 81 6.35 -6.26 7.01
N PHE A 82 6.42 -6.17 5.69
CA PHE A 82 6.59 -7.34 4.84
C PHE A 82 7.40 -7.03 3.59
N LEU A 83 8.03 -8.07 3.07
CA LEU A 83 8.65 -8.04 1.74
C LEU A 83 7.62 -8.46 0.69
N TRP A 84 7.63 -7.77 -0.45
CA TRP A 84 6.80 -8.06 -1.60
C TRP A 84 7.73 -8.10 -2.83
N GLU A 85 8.03 -9.32 -3.32
CA GLU A 85 9.00 -9.54 -4.41
C GLU A 85 10.33 -8.81 -4.17
N GLY A 86 10.83 -8.85 -2.93
CA GLY A 86 12.08 -8.20 -2.54
C GLY A 86 11.99 -6.72 -2.22
N GLU A 87 10.84 -6.09 -2.46
CA GLU A 87 10.58 -4.71 -2.06
C GLU A 87 9.97 -4.68 -0.66
N LEU A 88 10.24 -3.63 0.11
CA LEU A 88 9.84 -3.56 1.51
C LEU A 88 8.66 -2.63 1.70
N ALA A 89 7.58 -3.15 2.28
CA ALA A 89 6.40 -2.39 2.70
C ALA A 89 6.39 -2.30 4.23
N ARG A 90 6.38 -1.07 4.76
CA ARG A 90 6.34 -0.81 6.20
C ARG A 90 5.13 0.06 6.52
N TRP A 91 4.18 -0.51 7.25
CA TRP A 91 2.96 0.14 7.68
C TRP A 91 3.06 0.47 9.16
N GLU A 92 3.03 1.75 9.49
CA GLU A 92 3.12 2.24 10.87
C GLU A 92 1.84 2.99 11.24
N LEU A 93 1.28 2.65 12.38
CA LEU A 93 0.07 3.29 12.90
C LEU A 93 0.35 3.92 14.25
N LYS A 94 -0.13 5.15 14.42
CA LYS A 94 -0.08 5.86 15.69
C LYS A 94 -1.45 6.44 16.00
N ALA A 95 -2.02 6.06 17.15
CA ALA A 95 -3.26 6.67 17.60
C ALA A 95 -3.04 8.15 17.92
N LEU A 96 -3.82 9.02 17.30
CA LEU A 96 -3.84 10.46 17.60
C LEU A 96 -4.87 10.75 18.68
N THR A 97 -6.03 10.12 18.56
CA THR A 97 -7.12 10.13 19.54
C THR A 97 -7.73 8.72 19.56
N ILE A 98 -8.75 8.49 20.37
CA ILE A 98 -9.47 7.22 20.37
C ILE A 98 -10.23 6.96 19.06
N THR A 99 -10.44 8.00 18.23
CA THR A 99 -11.18 7.93 16.97
C THR A 99 -10.37 8.35 15.75
N SER A 100 -9.09 8.62 15.90
CA SER A 100 -8.24 9.01 14.78
C SER A 100 -6.84 8.42 14.86
N THR A 101 -6.28 8.11 13.70
CA THR A 101 -5.00 7.41 13.56
C THR A 101 -4.15 8.10 12.50
N MET A 102 -2.87 8.25 12.78
CA MET A 102 -1.88 8.58 11.74
C MET A 102 -1.33 7.29 11.16
N LEU A 103 -1.51 7.11 9.86
CA LEU A 103 -0.92 6.03 9.10
C LEU A 103 0.29 6.56 8.34
N LYS A 104 1.41 5.87 8.46
CA LYS A 104 2.59 6.10 7.63
C LYS A 104 2.90 4.82 6.87
N LEU A 105 2.94 4.91 5.55
CA LEU A 105 3.39 3.83 4.69
C LEU A 105 4.72 4.22 4.07
N THR A 106 5.74 3.38 4.28
CA THR A 106 7.02 3.49 3.61
C THR A 106 7.20 2.28 2.70
N TYR A 107 7.31 2.52 1.41
CA TYR A 107 7.61 1.48 0.42
C TYR A 107 8.97 1.75 -0.19
N SER A 108 9.85 0.77 -0.19
CA SER A 108 11.25 0.97 -0.55
C SER A 108 11.82 -0.19 -1.37
N ARG A 109 13.04 0.00 -1.86
CA ARG A 109 13.81 -0.97 -2.66
C ARG A 109 13.28 -1.16 -4.08
N PHE A 110 12.43 -0.25 -4.58
CA PHE A 110 12.04 -0.30 -5.98
C PHE A 110 13.06 0.43 -6.87
N THR A 111 13.11 0.02 -8.13
CA THR A 111 14.11 0.52 -9.08
C THR A 111 13.63 1.77 -9.81
N LYS A 112 14.55 2.41 -10.55
CA LYS A 112 14.26 3.59 -11.36
C LYS A 112 13.09 3.37 -12.34
N GLU A 113 12.98 2.17 -12.88
CA GLU A 113 11.88 1.81 -13.80
C GLU A 113 10.50 2.00 -13.16
N TYR A 114 10.40 1.74 -11.84
CA TYR A 114 9.16 1.84 -11.08
C TYR A 114 9.04 3.13 -10.26
N ALA A 115 9.96 4.09 -10.45
CA ALA A 115 10.02 5.29 -9.62
C ALA A 115 8.75 6.16 -9.65
N ALA A 116 7.96 6.09 -10.71
CA ALA A 116 6.63 6.72 -10.79
C ALA A 116 5.50 5.71 -10.59
N LYS A 117 5.66 4.49 -11.09
CA LYS A 117 4.62 3.45 -11.06
C LYS A 117 4.31 2.95 -9.65
N ALA A 118 5.34 2.68 -8.85
CA ALA A 118 5.14 2.19 -7.49
C ALA A 118 4.43 3.23 -6.60
N PRO A 119 4.89 4.50 -6.54
CA PRO A 119 4.16 5.52 -5.80
C PRO A 119 2.73 5.73 -6.29
N ALA A 120 2.51 5.70 -7.60
CA ALA A 120 1.17 5.83 -8.18
C ALA A 120 0.23 4.72 -7.70
N GLY A 121 0.69 3.47 -7.72
CA GLY A 121 -0.08 2.32 -7.26
C GLY A 121 -0.43 2.42 -5.78
N PHE A 122 0.52 2.75 -4.92
CA PHE A 122 0.27 2.90 -3.49
C PHE A 122 -0.58 4.12 -3.14
N HIS A 123 -0.48 5.20 -3.89
CA HIS A 123 -1.39 6.34 -3.74
C HIS A 123 -2.85 5.91 -3.94
N ILE A 124 -3.12 5.18 -5.02
CA ILE A 124 -4.45 4.65 -5.33
C ILE A 124 -4.92 3.70 -4.22
N ILE A 125 -4.06 2.78 -3.78
CA ILE A 125 -4.37 1.82 -2.72
C ILE A 125 -4.76 2.55 -1.42
N LEU A 126 -4.02 3.58 -1.04
CA LEU A 126 -4.33 4.36 0.16
C LEU A 126 -5.66 5.12 0.05
N ASP A 127 -5.97 5.66 -1.13
CA ASP A 127 -7.26 6.30 -1.37
C ASP A 127 -8.41 5.29 -1.25
N GLN A 128 -8.20 4.06 -1.71
CA GLN A 128 -9.15 2.96 -1.56
C GLN A 128 -9.34 2.57 -0.09
N LEU A 129 -8.26 2.50 0.67
CA LEU A 129 -8.34 2.22 2.10
C LEU A 129 -9.22 3.23 2.82
N GLU A 130 -9.03 4.51 2.55
CA GLU A 130 -9.88 5.57 3.12
C GLU A 130 -11.34 5.40 2.73
N THR A 131 -11.59 5.09 1.46
CA THR A 131 -12.95 4.86 0.94
C THR A 131 -13.65 3.73 1.68
N VAL A 132 -12.96 2.62 1.89
CA VAL A 132 -13.52 1.45 2.60
C VAL A 132 -13.74 1.75 4.08
N LEU A 133 -12.78 2.41 4.73
CA LEU A 133 -12.90 2.79 6.14
C LEU A 133 -14.09 3.75 6.37
N ASP A 134 -14.34 4.65 5.42
CA ASP A 134 -15.47 5.60 5.48
C ASP A 134 -16.81 4.96 5.09
N GLY A 135 -16.83 3.66 4.78
CA GLY A 135 -18.03 2.93 4.39
C GLY A 135 -18.54 3.23 2.98
N ARG A 136 -17.72 3.86 2.15
CA ARG A 136 -18.00 4.06 0.73
C ARG A 136 -17.51 2.85 -0.05
N THR A 137 -18.32 2.31 -0.94
CA THR A 137 -18.03 1.07 -1.65
C THR A 137 -17.95 1.28 -3.14
N GLU A 138 -16.77 1.53 -3.64
CA GLU A 138 -16.46 1.42 -5.07
C GLU A 138 -15.12 0.68 -5.15
N PRO A 139 -15.10 -0.64 -5.15
CA PRO A 139 -13.85 -1.39 -5.10
C PRO A 139 -13.09 -1.25 -6.41
N TYR A 140 -11.94 -0.63 -6.33
CA TYR A 140 -10.92 -0.69 -7.36
C TYR A 140 -9.92 -1.77 -6.94
N LEU A 141 -9.76 -2.78 -7.76
CA LEU A 141 -8.80 -3.85 -7.47
C LEU A 141 -7.50 -3.62 -8.23
N LEU A 142 -6.40 -3.63 -7.50
CA LEU A 142 -5.07 -3.48 -8.07
C LEU A 142 -4.83 -4.54 -9.15
N GLY A 143 -4.38 -4.09 -10.31
CA GLY A 143 -4.09 -4.98 -11.43
C GLY A 143 -5.32 -5.46 -12.20
N ALA A 144 -6.50 -4.92 -11.92
CA ALA A 144 -7.73 -5.29 -12.62
C ALA A 144 -7.65 -5.00 -14.11
N THR A 145 -6.94 -3.95 -14.51
CA THR A 145 -6.65 -3.68 -15.93
C THR A 145 -5.22 -3.16 -16.09
N THR A 146 -4.54 -3.60 -17.14
CA THR A 146 -3.19 -3.11 -17.47
C THR A 146 -3.20 -1.69 -18.05
N ASP A 147 -4.37 -1.23 -18.48
CA ASP A 147 -4.58 0.07 -19.15
C ASP A 147 -5.48 1.01 -18.34
N ASP A 148 -5.37 0.95 -17.02
CA ASP A 148 -6.20 1.75 -16.13
C ASP A 148 -5.90 3.24 -16.30
N PRO A 149 -6.91 4.07 -16.68
CA PRO A 149 -6.75 5.51 -16.79
C PRO A 149 -6.32 6.18 -15.47
N LEU A 150 -6.80 5.69 -14.33
CA LEU A 150 -6.44 6.24 -13.02
C LEU A 150 -4.97 5.98 -12.70
N GLN A 151 -4.47 4.78 -12.97
CA GLN A 151 -3.05 4.47 -12.79
C GLN A 151 -2.18 5.38 -13.67
N LYS A 152 -2.55 5.56 -14.91
CA LYS A 152 -1.81 6.43 -15.85
C LYS A 152 -1.81 7.90 -15.40
N GLU A 153 -2.95 8.40 -14.98
CA GLU A 153 -3.07 9.77 -14.45
C GLU A 153 -2.17 9.97 -13.23
N MET A 154 -2.20 9.01 -12.30
CA MET A 154 -1.38 9.06 -11.10
C MET A 154 0.12 8.94 -11.41
N GLU A 155 0.50 8.11 -12.38
CA GLU A 155 1.89 8.03 -12.86
C GLU A 155 2.38 9.36 -13.42
N GLN A 156 1.55 10.09 -14.14
CA GLN A 156 1.91 11.43 -14.65
C GLN A 156 2.17 12.42 -13.53
N LEU A 157 1.38 12.36 -12.45
CA LEU A 157 1.61 13.17 -11.25
C LEU A 157 3.01 12.90 -10.68
N TYR A 158 3.37 11.65 -10.49
CA TYR A 158 4.66 11.29 -9.91
C TYR A 158 5.84 11.52 -10.85
N LEU A 159 5.65 11.40 -12.15
CA LEU A 159 6.66 11.81 -13.14
C LEU A 159 6.95 13.30 -13.01
N GLY A 160 5.93 14.13 -12.82
CA GLY A 160 6.08 15.56 -12.59
C GLY A 160 6.87 15.86 -11.30
N ILE A 161 6.58 15.13 -10.22
CA ILE A 161 7.30 15.25 -8.95
C ILE A 161 8.79 14.89 -9.12
N LEU A 162 9.07 13.80 -9.83
CA LEU A 162 10.45 13.34 -10.08
C LEU A 162 11.27 14.34 -10.91
N LYS A 163 10.65 15.06 -11.82
CA LYS A 163 11.33 16.08 -12.64
C LYS A 163 11.74 17.32 -11.85
N ASN A 164 11.05 17.59 -10.74
CA ASN A 164 11.25 18.79 -9.91
C ASN A 164 12.14 18.55 -8.69
N ASN A 165 12.68 17.34 -8.54
CA ASN A 165 13.56 16.96 -7.42
C ASN A 165 15.01 16.81 -7.87
#